data_38312c840dd02dca27bd0af2a54138be
#
_entry.id   38312c840dd02dca27bd0af2a54138be
#
_cell.length_a   1.000
_cell.length_b   1.000
_cell.length_c   1.000
_cell.angle_alpha   90.00
_cell.angle_beta   90.00
_cell.angle_gamma   90.00
#
_symmetry.space_group_name_H-M   'P 1'
#
loop_
_entity.id
_entity.type
_entity.pdbx_description
1 polymer ?
#
loop_
_entity_poly.entity_id
_entity_poly.type
_entity_poly.pdbx_seq_one_letter_code
_entity_poly.pdbx_strand_id
1 'polypeptide(L)'
;VRPAGNASEPMTGLMRGVATAFVLFVGFIGIYGMSVQAGAPITTGEIFPEAMTTLTLRSFGAFFLALTIGMLPLVFEKNRAPFLNYSFLAFGLVIIITIAAFAYFPLFNFSEHPFGLVYFLAYFVAAGISIFFFRKFGTGTSKA
;
A
#
# COMPACT_ATOMS: atom_id res chain seq x y z
N VAL A 1 -16.03 -11.17 8.16
CA VAL A 1 -16.73 -9.96 8.63
C VAL A 1 -17.09 -9.13 7.40
N ARG A 2 -18.36 -9.10 7.00
CA ARG A 2 -18.82 -8.20 5.93
C ARG A 2 -18.94 -6.80 6.53
N PRO A 3 -18.33 -5.76 5.94
CA PRO A 3 -18.59 -4.40 6.37
C PRO A 3 -20.09 -4.12 6.21
N ALA A 4 -20.74 -3.77 7.30
CA ALA A 4 -22.15 -3.40 7.34
C ALA A 4 -22.29 -1.97 6.76
N GLY A 5 -22.13 -1.84 5.47
CA GLY A 5 -22.46 -0.62 4.74
C GLY A 5 -23.40 -1.00 3.61
N ASN A 6 -24.48 -0.27 3.46
CA ASN A 6 -25.39 -0.48 2.34
C ASN A 6 -24.58 -0.52 1.05
N ALA A 7 -24.67 -1.63 0.32
CA ALA A 7 -23.91 -1.85 -0.94
C ALA A 7 -24.20 -0.77 -2.01
N SER A 8 -25.22 0.06 -1.78
CA SER A 8 -25.68 1.13 -2.66
C SER A 8 -25.12 2.53 -2.31
N GLU A 9 -24.34 2.67 -1.22
CA GLU A 9 -23.81 4.00 -0.90
C GLU A 9 -22.68 4.42 -1.85
N PRO A 10 -22.71 5.69 -2.32
CA PRO A 10 -21.75 6.16 -3.31
C PRO A 10 -20.34 6.25 -2.75
N MET A 11 -19.36 6.04 -3.60
CA MET A 11 -17.95 6.26 -3.31
C MET A 11 -17.69 7.74 -3.12
N THR A 12 -17.07 8.11 -2.00
CA THR A 12 -16.74 9.51 -1.70
C THR A 12 -15.53 9.98 -2.50
N GLY A 13 -15.41 11.31 -2.69
CA GLY A 13 -14.25 11.91 -3.34
C GLY A 13 -12.93 11.56 -2.63
N LEU A 14 -12.94 11.48 -1.28
CA LEU A 14 -11.79 11.05 -0.50
C LEU A 14 -11.36 9.61 -0.84
N MET A 15 -12.30 8.67 -0.89
CA MET A 15 -12.01 7.27 -1.24
C MET A 15 -11.40 7.18 -2.64
N ARG A 16 -11.97 7.93 -3.59
CA ARG A 16 -11.45 7.97 -4.96
C ARG A 16 -10.04 8.58 -5.02
N GLY A 17 -9.81 9.65 -4.27
CA GLY A 17 -8.48 10.27 -4.13
C GLY A 17 -7.45 9.28 -3.56
N VAL A 18 -7.82 8.54 -2.51
CA VAL A 18 -6.97 7.49 -1.90
C VAL A 18 -6.69 6.37 -2.90
N ALA A 19 -7.71 5.88 -3.62
CA ALA A 19 -7.53 4.84 -4.64
C ALA A 19 -6.58 5.31 -5.76
N THR A 20 -6.74 6.54 -6.24
CA THR A 20 -5.88 7.12 -7.28
C THR A 20 -4.43 7.27 -6.78
N ALA A 21 -4.24 7.83 -5.59
CA ALA A 21 -2.91 7.98 -4.99
C ALA A 21 -2.22 6.62 -4.79
N PHE A 22 -2.98 5.62 -4.35
CA PHE A 22 -2.48 4.25 -4.21
C PHE A 22 -2.03 3.68 -5.57
N VAL A 23 -2.87 3.77 -6.60
CA VAL A 23 -2.54 3.27 -7.95
C VAL A 23 -1.27 3.93 -8.49
N LEU A 24 -1.14 5.25 -8.35
CA LEU A 24 0.03 5.98 -8.83
C LEU A 24 1.30 5.62 -8.05
N PHE A 25 1.23 5.62 -6.72
CA PHE A 25 2.38 5.40 -5.87
C PHE A 25 2.84 3.93 -5.89
N VAL A 26 1.92 3.00 -5.66
CA VAL A 26 2.23 1.56 -5.63
C VAL A 26 2.57 1.04 -7.02
N GLY A 27 1.92 1.59 -8.06
CA GLY A 27 2.25 1.31 -9.45
C GLY A 27 3.66 1.77 -9.81
N PHE A 28 4.06 2.95 -9.35
CA PHE A 28 5.43 3.43 -9.51
C PHE A 28 6.45 2.49 -8.86
N ILE A 29 6.23 2.07 -7.60
CA ILE A 29 7.12 1.13 -6.91
C ILE A 29 7.17 -0.22 -7.65
N GLY A 30 6.03 -0.69 -8.15
CA GLY A 30 5.95 -1.92 -8.93
C GLY A 30 6.78 -1.86 -10.21
N ILE A 31 6.62 -0.79 -11.00
CA ILE A 31 7.41 -0.57 -12.22
C ILE A 31 8.89 -0.41 -11.88
N TYR A 32 9.21 0.35 -10.83
CA TYR A 32 10.58 0.52 -10.33
C TYR A 32 11.21 -0.84 -10.02
N GLY A 33 10.54 -1.69 -9.21
CA GLY A 33 11.04 -3.03 -8.87
C GLY A 33 11.21 -3.95 -10.08
N MET A 34 10.42 -3.76 -11.15
CA MET A 34 10.57 -4.52 -12.40
C MET A 34 11.70 -4.01 -13.31
N SER A 35 12.14 -2.77 -13.15
CA SER A 35 13.02 -2.08 -14.09
C SER A 35 14.46 -1.92 -13.60
N VAL A 36 14.68 -1.74 -12.27
CA VAL A 36 16.00 -1.48 -11.71
C VAL A 36 16.91 -2.70 -11.79
N GLN A 37 18.22 -2.45 -11.78
CA GLN A 37 19.23 -3.49 -11.83
C GLN A 37 19.31 -4.22 -10.48
N ALA A 38 19.11 -5.53 -10.50
CA ALA A 38 19.24 -6.35 -9.31
C ALA A 38 20.71 -6.53 -8.88
N GLY A 39 20.93 -6.60 -7.57
CA GLY A 39 22.27 -6.79 -7.02
C GLY A 39 23.19 -5.58 -7.13
N ALA A 40 22.70 -4.44 -7.63
CA ALA A 40 23.46 -3.20 -7.62
C ALA A 40 23.71 -2.74 -6.17
N PRO A 41 24.85 -2.08 -5.90
CA PRO A 41 25.07 -1.45 -4.60
C PRO A 41 23.95 -0.44 -4.30
N ILE A 42 23.56 -0.36 -3.02
CA ILE A 42 22.58 0.63 -2.58
C ILE A 42 23.14 2.02 -2.81
N THR A 43 22.39 2.85 -3.51
CA THR A 43 22.72 4.24 -3.77
C THR A 43 21.75 5.16 -3.06
N THR A 44 22.04 6.47 -3.04
CA THR A 44 21.14 7.46 -2.44
C THR A 44 19.75 7.51 -3.08
N GLY A 45 19.63 7.04 -4.33
CA GLY A 45 18.37 6.98 -5.06
C GLY A 45 17.59 5.67 -4.90
N GLU A 46 18.14 4.69 -4.15
CA GLU A 46 17.45 3.41 -3.95
C GLU A 46 16.31 3.53 -2.93
N ILE A 47 15.17 2.95 -3.28
CA ILE A 47 13.98 2.94 -2.41
C ILE A 47 14.05 1.80 -1.40
N PHE A 48 14.59 0.66 -1.79
CA PHE A 48 14.70 -0.52 -0.92
C PHE A 48 15.94 -0.44 -0.02
N PRO A 49 15.84 -0.90 1.25
CA PRO A 49 16.91 -0.73 2.23
C PRO A 49 18.14 -1.64 2.00
N GLU A 50 18.02 -2.64 1.15
CA GLU A 50 19.08 -3.62 0.87
C GLU A 50 19.16 -3.95 -0.62
N ALA A 51 20.36 -4.35 -1.06
CA ALA A 51 20.56 -4.91 -2.40
C ALA A 51 19.82 -6.26 -2.52
N MET A 52 18.93 -6.36 -3.49
CA MET A 52 18.09 -7.55 -3.69
C MET A 52 18.61 -8.41 -4.84
N THR A 53 18.40 -9.73 -4.75
CA THR A 53 18.59 -10.63 -5.90
C THR A 53 17.56 -10.30 -6.99
N THR A 54 17.85 -10.71 -8.22
CA THR A 54 16.92 -10.53 -9.36
C THR A 54 15.54 -11.11 -9.05
N LEU A 55 15.49 -12.32 -8.49
CA LEU A 55 14.22 -12.97 -8.15
C LEU A 55 13.44 -12.17 -7.13
N THR A 56 14.08 -11.77 -6.03
CA THR A 56 13.43 -11.01 -4.95
C THR A 56 12.90 -9.68 -5.47
N LEU A 57 13.71 -8.92 -6.20
CA LEU A 57 13.35 -7.61 -6.73
C LEU A 57 12.19 -7.68 -7.72
N ARG A 58 12.20 -8.66 -8.65
CA ARG A 58 11.10 -8.88 -9.60
C ARG A 58 9.84 -9.37 -8.90
N SER A 59 9.97 -10.23 -7.89
CA SER A 59 8.83 -10.67 -7.08
C SER A 59 8.17 -9.52 -6.35
N PHE A 60 8.95 -8.61 -5.75
CA PHE A 60 8.45 -7.38 -5.14
C PHE A 60 7.75 -6.48 -6.18
N GLY A 61 8.40 -6.24 -7.32
CA GLY A 61 7.80 -5.45 -8.40
C GLY A 61 6.47 -6.02 -8.89
N ALA A 62 6.42 -7.33 -9.15
CA ALA A 62 5.21 -8.03 -9.57
C ALA A 62 4.11 -7.97 -8.49
N PHE A 63 4.47 -8.12 -7.22
CA PHE A 63 3.54 -8.01 -6.11
C PHE A 63 2.88 -6.61 -6.03
N PHE A 64 3.66 -5.55 -6.11
CA PHE A 64 3.12 -4.18 -6.12
C PHE A 64 2.28 -3.90 -7.37
N LEU A 65 2.66 -4.42 -8.54
CA LEU A 65 1.85 -4.32 -9.75
C LEU A 65 0.52 -5.06 -9.60
N ALA A 66 0.50 -6.24 -8.99
CA ALA A 66 -0.74 -6.97 -8.72
C ALA A 66 -1.69 -6.18 -7.81
N LEU A 67 -1.16 -5.55 -6.75
CA LEU A 67 -1.94 -4.66 -5.90
C LEU A 67 -2.48 -3.46 -6.68
N THR A 68 -1.68 -2.88 -7.56
CA THR A 68 -2.09 -1.75 -8.42
C THR A 68 -3.22 -2.16 -9.36
N ILE A 69 -3.10 -3.30 -10.04
CA ILE A 69 -4.12 -3.84 -10.94
C ILE A 69 -5.42 -4.11 -10.18
N GLY A 70 -5.34 -4.64 -8.95
CA GLY A 70 -6.51 -4.87 -8.10
C GLY A 70 -7.23 -3.59 -7.67
N MET A 71 -6.49 -2.49 -7.45
CA MET A 71 -7.08 -1.20 -7.06
C MET A 71 -7.55 -0.37 -8.25
N LEU A 72 -6.96 -0.54 -9.44
CA LEU A 72 -7.23 0.30 -10.61
C LEU A 72 -8.73 0.39 -10.99
N PRO A 73 -9.52 -0.70 -11.04
CA PRO A 73 -10.96 -0.62 -11.32
C PRO A 73 -11.71 0.21 -10.28
N LEU A 74 -11.24 0.23 -9.03
CA LEU A 74 -11.92 0.91 -7.92
C LEU A 74 -11.81 2.44 -8.02
N VAL A 75 -10.88 2.98 -8.80
CA VAL A 75 -10.81 4.42 -9.09
C VAL A 75 -12.07 4.88 -9.83
N PHE A 76 -12.64 4.02 -10.68
CA PHE A 76 -13.82 4.31 -11.50
C PHE A 76 -15.12 3.77 -10.88
N GLU A 77 -15.03 3.03 -9.77
CA GLU A 77 -16.19 2.43 -9.11
C GLU A 77 -17.13 3.52 -8.57
N LYS A 78 -18.43 3.24 -8.64
CA LYS A 78 -19.49 4.15 -8.13
C LYS A 78 -19.83 3.84 -6.68
N ASN A 79 -19.75 2.57 -6.29
CA ASN A 79 -20.12 2.08 -4.98
C ASN A 79 -18.91 1.98 -4.06
N ARG A 80 -19.08 2.29 -2.77
CA ARG A 80 -17.97 2.24 -1.80
C ARG A 80 -17.60 0.82 -1.34
N ALA A 81 -18.53 -0.15 -1.43
CA ALA A 81 -18.32 -1.48 -0.86
C ALA A 81 -17.09 -2.22 -1.43
N PRO A 82 -16.84 -2.25 -2.76
CA PRO A 82 -15.63 -2.87 -3.30
C PRO A 82 -14.35 -2.23 -2.79
N PHE A 83 -14.31 -0.89 -2.70
CA PHE A 83 -13.17 -0.16 -2.15
C PHE A 83 -12.91 -0.51 -0.69
N LEU A 84 -13.94 -0.55 0.16
CA LEU A 84 -13.80 -0.93 1.57
C LEU A 84 -13.33 -2.37 1.73
N ASN A 85 -13.88 -3.31 0.96
CA ASN A 85 -13.45 -4.70 0.98
C ASN A 85 -11.96 -4.84 0.64
N TYR A 86 -11.51 -4.15 -0.41
CA TYR A 86 -10.11 -4.12 -0.78
C TYR A 86 -9.24 -3.49 0.32
N SER A 87 -9.68 -2.36 0.87
CA SER A 87 -8.95 -1.65 1.94
C SER A 87 -8.80 -2.51 3.20
N PHE A 88 -9.81 -3.29 3.57
CA PHE A 88 -9.73 -4.20 4.72
C PHE A 88 -8.82 -5.40 4.46
N LEU A 89 -8.80 -5.93 3.24
CA LEU A 89 -7.85 -6.97 2.85
C LEU A 89 -6.41 -6.43 2.88
N ALA A 90 -6.19 -5.25 2.29
CA ALA A 90 -4.89 -4.60 2.27
C ALA A 90 -4.40 -4.18 3.66
N PHE A 91 -5.33 -3.88 4.60
CA PHE A 91 -4.99 -3.51 5.96
C PHE A 91 -4.16 -4.58 6.67
N GLY A 92 -4.55 -5.84 6.60
CA GLY A 92 -3.79 -6.94 7.19
C GLY A 92 -2.36 -7.00 6.64
N LEU A 93 -2.20 -6.86 5.33
CA LEU A 93 -0.91 -6.83 4.67
C LEU A 93 -0.05 -5.65 5.14
N VAL A 94 -0.62 -4.44 5.15
CA VAL A 94 0.08 -3.21 5.55
C VAL A 94 0.57 -3.30 7.00
N ILE A 95 -0.23 -3.84 7.91
CA ILE A 95 0.15 -4.03 9.32
C ILE A 95 1.35 -4.97 9.44
N ILE A 96 1.31 -6.11 8.76
CA ILE A 96 2.42 -7.09 8.80
C ILE A 96 3.72 -6.49 8.26
N ILE A 97 3.65 -5.77 7.14
CA ILE A 97 4.82 -5.12 6.55
C ILE A 97 5.32 -3.99 7.46
N THR A 98 4.43 -3.22 8.09
CA THR A 98 4.82 -2.17 9.04
C THR A 98 5.54 -2.76 10.25
N ILE A 99 5.07 -3.87 10.79
CA ILE A 99 5.76 -4.59 11.89
C ILE A 99 7.14 -5.07 11.44
N ALA A 100 7.24 -5.65 10.23
CA ALA A 100 8.51 -6.07 9.67
C ALA A 100 9.47 -4.87 9.48
N ALA A 101 8.99 -3.73 8.98
CA ALA A 101 9.80 -2.53 8.83
C ALA A 101 10.34 -2.03 10.18
N PHE A 102 9.59 -2.14 11.26
CA PHE A 102 10.10 -1.83 12.60
C PHE A 102 11.13 -2.85 13.10
N ALA A 103 10.88 -4.14 12.90
CA ALA A 103 11.82 -5.18 13.31
C ALA A 103 13.18 -5.04 12.63
N TYR A 104 13.19 -4.57 11.40
CA TYR A 104 14.40 -4.35 10.59
C TYR A 104 14.80 -2.87 10.48
N PHE A 105 14.30 -2.02 11.39
CA PHE A 105 14.60 -0.59 11.41
C PHE A 105 16.11 -0.26 11.33
N PRO A 106 17.03 -1.00 11.98
CA PRO A 106 18.46 -0.73 11.89
C PRO A 106 19.06 -0.84 10.48
N LEU A 107 18.37 -1.52 9.54
CA LEU A 107 18.80 -1.62 8.15
C LEU A 107 18.55 -0.32 7.35
N PHE A 108 17.69 0.57 7.86
CA PHE A 108 17.38 1.83 7.21
C PHE A 108 18.36 2.92 7.64
N ASN A 109 19.34 3.21 6.79
CA ASN A 109 20.25 4.34 6.99
C ASN A 109 19.76 5.56 6.23
N PHE A 110 18.80 6.29 6.81
CA PHE A 110 18.17 7.44 6.15
C PHE A 110 19.14 8.62 5.91
N SER A 111 20.26 8.66 6.61
CA SER A 111 21.25 9.73 6.42
C SER A 111 22.02 9.55 5.12
N GLU A 112 22.35 8.31 4.76
CA GLU A 112 23.06 7.97 3.53
C GLU A 112 22.12 7.61 2.37
N HIS A 113 20.94 7.03 2.71
CA HIS A 113 19.95 6.54 1.75
C HIS A 113 18.57 7.16 2.01
N PRO A 114 18.38 8.47 1.75
CA PRO A 114 17.15 9.20 2.12
C PRO A 114 15.89 8.66 1.42
N PHE A 115 15.98 8.04 0.25
CA PHE A 115 14.84 7.46 -0.44
C PHE A 115 14.25 6.23 0.25
N GLY A 116 15.01 5.55 1.14
CA GLY A 116 14.46 4.53 2.03
C GLY A 116 13.37 5.08 2.96
N LEU A 117 13.41 6.38 3.27
CA LEU A 117 12.37 7.06 4.04
C LEU A 117 11.01 7.05 3.30
N VAL A 118 11.00 7.15 1.98
CA VAL A 118 9.77 7.10 1.16
C VAL A 118 9.08 5.76 1.34
N TYR A 119 9.84 4.68 1.25
CA TYR A 119 9.34 3.33 1.47
C TYR A 119 8.77 3.16 2.88
N PHE A 120 9.53 3.58 3.89
CA PHE A 120 9.16 3.47 5.29
C PHE A 120 7.89 4.28 5.62
N LEU A 121 7.86 5.57 5.24
CA LEU A 121 6.71 6.44 5.50
C LEU A 121 5.45 6.00 4.76
N ALA A 122 5.58 5.41 3.57
CA ALA A 122 4.44 4.93 2.80
C ALA A 122 3.60 3.93 3.59
N TYR A 123 4.23 3.01 4.33
CA TYR A 123 3.52 2.04 5.15
C TYR A 123 2.83 2.68 6.35
N PHE A 124 3.45 3.71 6.99
CA PHE A 124 2.79 4.44 8.07
C PHE A 124 1.56 5.19 7.60
N VAL A 125 1.67 5.87 6.46
CA VAL A 125 0.55 6.59 5.85
C VAL A 125 -0.55 5.60 5.46
N ALA A 126 -0.20 4.48 4.82
CA ALA A 126 -1.15 3.44 4.45
C ALA A 126 -1.83 2.82 5.68
N ALA A 127 -1.09 2.54 6.76
CA ALA A 127 -1.64 2.06 8.02
C ALA A 127 -2.61 3.08 8.64
N GLY A 128 -2.24 4.36 8.69
CA GLY A 128 -3.09 5.44 9.20
C GLY A 128 -4.40 5.58 8.41
N ILE A 129 -4.33 5.56 7.08
CA ILE A 129 -5.49 5.59 6.20
C ILE A 129 -6.38 4.36 6.45
N SER A 130 -5.78 3.18 6.56
CA SER A 130 -6.51 1.93 6.80
C SER A 130 -7.23 1.95 8.15
N ILE A 131 -6.56 2.42 9.22
CA ILE A 131 -7.18 2.58 10.56
C ILE A 131 -8.33 3.58 10.51
N PHE A 132 -8.17 4.69 9.79
CA PHE A 132 -9.22 5.69 9.62
C PHE A 132 -10.46 5.07 8.96
N PHE A 133 -10.30 4.36 7.85
CA PHE A 133 -11.43 3.70 7.17
C PHE A 133 -12.03 2.59 8.02
N PHE A 134 -11.21 1.81 8.71
CA PHE A 134 -11.70 0.77 9.63
C PHE A 134 -12.56 1.37 10.74
N ARG A 135 -12.10 2.44 11.42
CA ARG A 135 -12.87 3.11 12.47
C ARG A 135 -14.15 3.74 11.96
N LYS A 136 -14.11 4.36 10.78
CA LYS A 136 -15.26 5.08 10.23
C LYS A 136 -16.33 4.16 9.64
N PHE A 137 -15.94 3.01 9.07
CA PHE A 137 -16.83 2.15 8.31
C PHE A 137 -16.86 0.69 8.78
N GLY A 138 -15.90 0.25 9.59
CA GLY A 138 -15.76 -1.14 10.04
C GLY A 138 -16.62 -1.50 11.25
N THR A 139 -17.02 -0.51 12.06
CA THR A 139 -17.82 -0.70 13.29
C THR A 139 -19.31 -0.46 13.07
N GLY A 140 -19.84 -0.79 11.91
CA GLY A 140 -21.27 -0.73 11.64
C GLY A 140 -22.03 -1.67 12.57
N THR A 141 -22.26 -1.25 13.81
CA THR A 141 -23.37 -1.77 14.60
C THR A 141 -24.65 -1.42 13.86
N SER A 142 -25.26 -2.42 13.25
CA SER A 142 -26.64 -2.35 12.84
C SER A 142 -27.45 -1.86 14.06
N LYS A 143 -27.87 -0.60 14.05
CA LYS A 143 -28.99 -0.20 14.87
C LYS A 143 -30.19 -0.86 14.23
N ALA A 144 -30.61 -1.97 14.86
CA ALA A 144 -31.91 -2.59 14.60
C ALA A 144 -33.02 -1.62 14.96
#